data_ccba2507d6aec1dbf39e37825c7da64e
#
_entry.id   ccba2507d6aec1dbf39e37825c7da64e
#
_cell.length_a   1.000
_cell.length_b   1.000
_cell.length_c   1.000
_cell.angle_alpha   90.00
_cell.angle_beta   90.00
_cell.angle_gamma   90.00
#
_symmetry.space_group_name_H-M   'P 1'
#
loop_
_entity.id
_entity.type
_entity.pdbx_description
1 polymer ?
#
loop_
_entity_poly.entity_id
_entity_poly.type
_entity_poly.pdbx_seq_one_letter_code
_entity_poly.pdbx_strand_id
1 'polypeptide(L)'
;MRLPALTVWGGCVFALASLSLSSGGGAVAPTACGPGMKAICGTIKAFPVKEAHPHGIVYNSEGPLKGLWFDNATTDDTSSVVEFDTRTGTERSHLTPTQGSQPGSINIALDRSIWFTESVANKLAVVTHERTIKEYPVPTPDAYPLDITRGPDGAMWFVESRAGKIGRIAPDGKIQEFRTGDSASRPTALIAGPDKAIWFTEVGTNRIGRLTTTGSVSHFSAGAGQMTGDITTAIDDSFWFGKKNAVTRMTASGALTEYELPNAIDTGSIFGSRNGGVFIGVMHKDGTGSVTAISADGKLKEFNLPQKHLMPIEFAQTADGSFWMTVQSFDASASPSQLFNLPLPAVTDLPRTTIVTGGGPDWMATGAGALWIANISLKEIERIDAATNAITARIKVGGVPCSGAAFGFSSLWIPLCANDKGTSLVRIDAATNRVVATLPIAPANSEGGITASRDSLWMATGDTEVSRIDPSSGKVRQRVTVASGSQNPTYAGGLVWITSKASNVLTAVDASDGRVVAKVPVPGGPHFVTTGGGAVWTIGQDDGVVTRVDPRTKRIEARIYANIPGFGGDVTFGAGYVWTTLVGVPLTKIDASTNSIVAQWYGRGGDAIHFNYGTIWLADYDHHLVWRIKP
;
A
#
# COMPACT_ATOMS: atom_id res chain seq x y z
N MET A 1 42.46 13.02 31.56
CA MET A 1 41.03 12.90 31.83
C MET A 1 40.35 12.97 30.48
N ARG A 2 39.94 11.83 29.93
CA ARG A 2 39.21 11.78 28.66
C ARG A 2 37.72 11.82 29.01
N LEU A 3 37.02 12.80 28.50
CA LEU A 3 35.54 12.86 28.54
C LEU A 3 34.97 11.76 27.63
N PRO A 4 33.91 11.05 28.03
CA PRO A 4 33.25 10.09 27.15
C PRO A 4 32.57 10.82 26.00
N ALA A 5 32.64 10.23 24.82
CA ALA A 5 31.98 10.72 23.62
C ALA A 5 30.46 10.71 23.82
N LEU A 6 29.80 11.84 23.62
CA LEU A 6 28.34 11.96 23.54
C LEU A 6 27.90 11.39 22.20
N THR A 7 27.17 10.29 22.24
CA THR A 7 26.53 9.71 21.06
C THR A 7 25.22 10.47 20.81
N VAL A 8 25.17 11.24 19.74
CA VAL A 8 23.95 11.94 19.29
C VAL A 8 23.26 11.04 18.27
N TRP A 9 22.12 10.50 18.64
CA TRP A 9 21.25 9.69 17.77
C TRP A 9 19.95 10.44 17.54
N GLY A 10 19.53 10.53 16.29
CA GLY A 10 18.21 10.98 15.85
C GLY A 10 17.52 12.04 16.72
N GLY A 11 18.08 13.23 16.83
CA GLY A 11 17.43 14.39 17.43
C GLY A 11 17.33 14.49 18.95
N CYS A 12 17.69 13.46 19.73
CA CYS A 12 17.60 13.49 21.19
C CYS A 12 18.96 13.40 21.87
N VAL A 13 19.29 14.36 22.72
CA VAL A 13 20.42 14.33 23.64
C VAL A 13 19.94 13.70 24.95
N PHE A 14 20.46 12.51 25.30
CA PHE A 14 20.11 11.84 26.56
C PHE A 14 21.24 11.92 27.59
N ALA A 15 20.86 12.22 28.81
CA ALA A 15 21.72 12.06 30.00
C ALA A 15 21.40 10.70 30.63
N LEU A 16 22.39 9.81 30.71
CA LEU A 16 22.27 8.50 31.36
C LEU A 16 22.22 8.66 32.89
N ALA A 17 21.09 8.27 33.48
CA ALA A 17 21.00 7.99 34.91
C ALA A 17 20.90 6.48 35.10
N SER A 18 21.87 5.88 35.78
CA SER A 18 21.93 4.46 36.09
C SER A 18 20.95 4.06 37.20
N LEU A 19 20.01 3.18 36.89
CA LEU A 19 19.17 2.48 37.86
C LEU A 19 19.34 0.97 37.66
N SER A 20 19.82 0.28 38.69
CA SER A 20 19.96 -1.16 38.74
C SER A 20 18.62 -1.83 39.10
N LEU A 21 18.17 -2.81 38.31
CA LEU A 21 17.04 -3.67 38.65
C LEU A 21 17.30 -5.14 38.29
N SER A 22 16.85 -6.01 39.18
CA SER A 22 17.04 -7.45 39.21
C SER A 22 16.15 -8.22 38.22
N SER A 23 16.67 -9.35 37.74
CA SER A 23 16.10 -10.29 36.78
C SER A 23 14.88 -11.07 37.33
N GLY A 24 13.82 -11.17 36.51
CA GLY A 24 12.74 -12.13 36.69
C GLY A 24 11.99 -12.32 35.36
N GLY A 25 12.32 -13.40 34.66
CA GLY A 25 11.67 -13.75 33.39
C GLY A 25 10.31 -14.42 33.58
N GLY A 26 9.29 -13.91 32.93
CA GLY A 26 8.00 -14.56 32.76
C GLY A 26 7.46 -14.29 31.36
N ALA A 27 7.26 -15.33 30.58
CA ALA A 27 6.64 -15.25 29.27
C ALA A 27 5.20 -14.75 29.39
N VAL A 28 4.89 -13.60 28.77
CA VAL A 28 3.53 -13.06 28.68
C VAL A 28 2.83 -13.72 27.49
N ALA A 29 1.68 -14.35 27.76
CA ALA A 29 0.83 -14.94 26.73
C ALA A 29 0.27 -13.86 25.78
N PRO A 30 0.05 -14.16 24.49
CA PRO A 30 -0.43 -13.18 23.52
C PRO A 30 -1.85 -12.71 23.87
N THR A 31 -2.03 -11.41 24.01
CA THR A 31 -3.35 -10.80 24.22
C THR A 31 -4.23 -10.98 22.98
N ALA A 32 -5.42 -11.53 23.22
CA ALA A 32 -6.42 -11.75 22.18
C ALA A 32 -6.84 -10.44 21.50
N CYS A 33 -7.04 -10.48 20.19
CA CYS A 33 -7.51 -9.34 19.38
C CYS A 33 -8.89 -8.85 19.84
N GLY A 34 -8.99 -7.59 20.25
CA GLY A 34 -10.26 -6.93 20.60
C GLY A 34 -11.12 -6.59 19.39
N PRO A 35 -12.45 -6.39 19.57
CA PRO A 35 -13.34 -5.97 18.49
C PRO A 35 -13.01 -4.54 18.06
N GLY A 36 -12.74 -4.30 16.77
CA GLY A 36 -12.57 -2.98 16.17
C GLY A 36 -11.30 -2.77 15.32
N MET A 37 -10.22 -3.51 15.58
CA MET A 37 -9.00 -3.51 14.76
C MET A 37 -8.51 -4.94 14.51
N LYS A 38 -9.36 -5.79 14.00
CA LYS A 38 -9.01 -7.17 13.65
C LYS A 38 -8.04 -7.30 12.47
N ALA A 39 -7.72 -6.20 11.81
CA ALA A 39 -6.86 -6.20 10.64
C ALA A 39 -5.37 -6.42 10.91
N ILE A 40 -4.90 -6.20 12.14
CA ILE A 40 -3.48 -6.40 12.51
C ILE A 40 -3.43 -7.18 13.82
N CYS A 41 -3.28 -8.50 13.72
CA CYS A 41 -3.22 -9.42 14.85
C CYS A 41 -2.01 -10.36 14.67
N GLY A 42 -0.80 -9.79 14.69
CA GLY A 42 0.43 -10.56 14.65
C GLY A 42 1.20 -10.49 15.97
N THR A 43 1.96 -11.51 16.27
CA THR A 43 3.02 -11.44 17.29
C THR A 43 4.28 -10.93 16.62
N ILE A 44 4.89 -9.89 17.19
CA ILE A 44 6.17 -9.39 16.69
C ILE A 44 7.23 -10.48 16.81
N LYS A 45 7.91 -10.77 15.72
CA LYS A 45 9.00 -11.77 15.66
C LYS A 45 10.33 -11.04 15.58
N ALA A 46 11.32 -11.54 16.31
CA ALA A 46 12.71 -11.06 16.24
C ALA A 46 13.51 -11.88 15.24
N PHE A 47 14.34 -11.20 14.46
CA PHE A 47 15.28 -11.76 13.50
C PHE A 47 16.67 -11.26 13.86
N PRO A 48 17.54 -12.10 14.43
CA PRO A 48 18.93 -11.71 14.70
C PRO A 48 19.63 -11.30 13.41
N VAL A 49 20.39 -10.22 13.47
CA VAL A 49 21.26 -9.76 12.39
C VAL A 49 22.70 -9.71 12.89
N LYS A 50 23.67 -9.82 11.96
CA LYS A 50 25.10 -9.78 12.31
C LYS A 50 25.56 -8.38 12.65
N GLU A 51 24.89 -7.39 12.05
CA GLU A 51 25.24 -6.00 12.21
C GLU A 51 24.82 -5.48 13.59
N ALA A 52 25.68 -4.65 14.20
CA ALA A 52 25.50 -4.25 15.58
C ALA A 52 24.44 -3.16 15.79
N HIS A 53 24.22 -2.31 14.78
CA HIS A 53 23.39 -1.10 14.90
C HIS A 53 22.51 -0.85 13.67
N PRO A 54 21.55 -1.73 13.35
CA PRO A 54 20.60 -1.47 12.27
C PRO A 54 19.74 -0.24 12.62
N HIS A 55 19.68 0.75 11.70
CA HIS A 55 18.97 2.01 11.93
C HIS A 55 17.93 2.28 10.83
N GLY A 56 18.28 2.94 9.73
CA GLY A 56 17.36 3.15 8.62
C GLY A 56 16.98 1.84 7.93
N ILE A 57 15.74 1.71 7.45
CA ILE A 57 15.26 0.50 6.78
C ILE A 57 14.29 0.85 5.64
N VAL A 58 14.47 0.23 4.46
CA VAL A 58 13.56 0.37 3.32
C VAL A 58 13.32 -0.96 2.62
N TYR A 59 12.19 -1.08 1.95
CA TYR A 59 11.90 -2.22 1.08
C TYR A 59 11.80 -1.78 -0.37
N ASN A 60 12.77 -2.22 -1.19
CA ASN A 60 12.75 -2.01 -2.63
C ASN A 60 11.95 -3.14 -3.30
N SER A 61 10.78 -2.81 -3.84
CA SER A 61 9.84 -3.79 -4.39
C SER A 61 10.26 -4.33 -5.77
N GLU A 62 11.17 -3.65 -6.47
CA GLU A 62 11.47 -3.92 -7.88
C GLU A 62 12.96 -3.69 -8.21
N GLY A 63 13.37 -4.14 -9.41
CA GLY A 63 14.68 -3.87 -9.98
C GLY A 63 15.81 -4.75 -9.45
N PRO A 64 17.06 -4.47 -9.84
CA PRO A 64 18.25 -5.27 -9.48
C PRO A 64 18.54 -5.30 -7.98
N LEU A 65 18.09 -4.28 -7.24
CA LEU A 65 18.27 -4.15 -5.79
C LEU A 65 16.97 -4.49 -5.01
N LYS A 66 16.11 -5.34 -5.58
CA LYS A 66 14.88 -5.79 -4.92
C LYS A 66 15.20 -6.52 -3.61
N GLY A 67 14.57 -6.09 -2.52
CA GLY A 67 14.75 -6.69 -1.19
C GLY A 67 14.59 -5.69 -0.06
N LEU A 68 14.74 -6.16 1.16
CA LEU A 68 14.82 -5.32 2.35
C LEU A 68 16.27 -4.85 2.51
N TRP A 69 16.43 -3.56 2.76
CA TRP A 69 17.72 -2.92 2.97
C TRP A 69 17.70 -2.14 4.27
N PHE A 70 18.78 -2.23 5.03
CA PHE A 70 18.98 -1.41 6.23
C PHE A 70 20.44 -0.93 6.31
N ASP A 71 20.70 0.14 7.04
CA ASP A 71 22.04 0.58 7.32
C ASP A 71 22.53 0.08 8.68
N ASN A 72 23.85 -0.06 8.80
CA ASN A 72 24.56 -0.32 10.04
C ASN A 72 25.26 0.96 10.49
N ALA A 73 24.59 1.70 11.37
CA ALA A 73 24.93 3.06 11.77
C ALA A 73 26.10 3.12 12.77
N THR A 74 27.26 2.59 12.39
CA THR A 74 28.48 2.62 13.22
C THR A 74 29.41 3.76 12.86
N THR A 75 30.30 4.08 13.78
CA THR A 75 31.39 5.07 13.60
C THR A 75 32.76 4.41 13.54
N ASP A 76 32.82 3.14 13.20
CA ASP A 76 34.02 2.33 13.03
C ASP A 76 34.12 1.76 11.60
N ASP A 77 35.01 0.83 11.37
CA ASP A 77 35.27 0.20 10.08
C ASP A 77 34.17 -0.79 9.62
N THR A 78 33.14 -0.99 10.44
CA THR A 78 31.98 -1.86 10.11
C THR A 78 30.80 -1.09 9.53
N SER A 79 30.91 0.24 9.34
CA SER A 79 29.88 1.05 8.68
C SER A 79 29.48 0.45 7.33
N SER A 80 28.20 0.14 7.16
CA SER A 80 27.73 -0.63 5.99
C SER A 80 26.25 -0.39 5.67
N VAL A 81 25.85 -0.81 4.48
CA VAL A 81 24.45 -0.98 4.10
C VAL A 81 24.21 -2.45 3.78
N VAL A 82 23.13 -3.02 4.27
CA VAL A 82 22.89 -4.46 4.29
C VAL A 82 21.67 -4.81 3.46
N GLU A 83 21.83 -5.72 2.51
CA GLU A 83 20.73 -6.39 1.79
C GLU A 83 20.28 -7.60 2.61
N PHE A 84 18.99 -7.68 2.93
CA PHE A 84 18.40 -8.73 3.76
C PHE A 84 17.31 -9.49 3.00
N ASP A 85 17.48 -10.81 2.89
CA ASP A 85 16.44 -11.70 2.36
C ASP A 85 15.45 -12.06 3.47
N THR A 86 14.25 -11.47 3.42
CA THR A 86 13.19 -11.66 4.43
C THR A 86 12.68 -13.10 4.51
N ARG A 87 12.94 -13.93 3.51
CA ARG A 87 12.50 -15.33 3.44
C ARG A 87 13.51 -16.27 4.08
N THR A 88 14.80 -16.03 3.88
CA THR A 88 15.88 -16.93 4.36
C THR A 88 16.61 -16.38 5.58
N GLY A 89 16.49 -15.08 5.88
CA GLY A 89 17.28 -14.36 6.87
C GLY A 89 18.74 -14.15 6.45
N THR A 90 19.05 -14.31 5.15
CA THR A 90 20.42 -14.13 4.65
C THR A 90 20.75 -12.67 4.48
N GLU A 91 21.93 -12.28 4.95
CA GLU A 91 22.47 -10.92 4.88
C GLU A 91 23.62 -10.81 3.90
N ARG A 92 23.69 -9.66 3.24
CA ARG A 92 24.82 -9.26 2.42
C ARG A 92 25.21 -7.82 2.74
N SER A 93 26.32 -7.64 3.47
CA SER A 93 26.82 -6.32 3.85
C SER A 93 27.67 -5.70 2.73
N HIS A 94 27.48 -4.39 2.55
CA HIS A 94 28.24 -3.55 1.63
C HIS A 94 28.91 -2.44 2.48
N LEU A 95 30.20 -2.58 2.74
CA LEU A 95 30.97 -1.60 3.52
C LEU A 95 30.99 -0.25 2.81
N THR A 96 30.87 0.82 3.59
CA THR A 96 31.01 2.19 3.07
C THR A 96 32.48 2.47 2.69
N PRO A 97 32.75 3.17 1.57
CA PRO A 97 34.13 3.53 1.19
C PRO A 97 34.81 4.39 2.26
N THR A 98 34.06 5.27 2.92
CA THR A 98 34.57 6.04 4.06
C THR A 98 34.29 5.29 5.36
N GLN A 99 35.35 4.84 6.03
CA GLN A 99 35.24 4.19 7.33
C GLN A 99 34.69 5.15 8.39
N GLY A 100 33.87 4.63 9.30
CA GLY A 100 33.27 5.42 10.36
C GLY A 100 32.30 6.49 9.87
N SER A 101 31.73 6.31 8.69
CA SER A 101 30.87 7.32 8.05
C SER A 101 29.55 7.57 8.76
N GLN A 102 29.09 6.63 9.60
CA GLN A 102 27.82 6.62 10.29
C GLN A 102 26.65 6.79 9.31
N PRO A 103 26.30 5.73 8.55
CA PRO A 103 25.06 5.72 7.78
C PRO A 103 23.86 6.00 8.69
N GLY A 104 22.90 6.84 8.26
CA GLY A 104 21.86 7.32 9.16
C GLY A 104 20.44 7.19 8.68
N SER A 105 20.16 7.43 7.41
CA SER A 105 18.84 7.28 6.79
C SER A 105 19.00 6.72 5.40
N ILE A 106 18.07 5.87 4.97
CA ILE A 106 18.13 5.14 3.71
C ILE A 106 16.83 5.30 2.95
N ASN A 107 16.89 5.54 1.63
CA ASN A 107 15.69 5.67 0.79
C ASN A 107 15.93 5.20 -0.64
N ILE A 108 14.85 5.07 -1.42
CA ILE A 108 14.86 4.51 -2.77
C ILE A 108 14.63 5.62 -3.79
N ALA A 109 15.56 5.79 -4.72
CA ALA A 109 15.42 6.73 -5.83
C ALA A 109 14.43 6.26 -6.90
N LEU A 110 14.14 7.14 -7.86
CA LEU A 110 13.22 6.83 -8.96
C LEU A 110 13.71 5.67 -9.85
N ASP A 111 15.03 5.58 -10.05
CA ASP A 111 15.69 4.50 -10.79
C ASP A 111 15.86 3.21 -9.99
N ARG A 112 15.35 3.15 -8.75
CA ARG A 112 15.46 2.02 -7.82
C ARG A 112 16.85 1.81 -7.22
N SER A 113 17.79 2.75 -7.36
CA SER A 113 19.02 2.77 -6.57
C SER A 113 18.72 3.10 -5.10
N ILE A 114 19.60 2.66 -4.20
CA ILE A 114 19.45 2.85 -2.74
C ILE A 114 20.35 3.99 -2.31
N TRP A 115 19.77 5.07 -1.82
CA TRP A 115 20.49 6.25 -1.33
C TRP A 115 20.48 6.30 0.19
N PHE A 116 21.56 6.78 0.80
CA PHE A 116 21.67 6.94 2.23
C PHE A 116 22.57 8.13 2.60
N THR A 117 22.39 8.61 3.83
CA THR A 117 23.22 9.65 4.41
C THR A 117 24.40 9.04 5.15
N GLU A 118 25.54 9.73 5.16
CA GLU A 118 26.73 9.44 5.95
C GLU A 118 27.02 10.62 6.86
N SER A 119 26.36 10.64 8.03
CA SER A 119 26.23 11.84 8.86
C SER A 119 27.57 12.36 9.37
N VAL A 120 28.45 11.47 9.86
CA VAL A 120 29.79 11.85 10.38
C VAL A 120 30.75 12.15 9.24
N ALA A 121 30.67 11.45 8.12
CA ALA A 121 31.50 11.71 6.95
C ALA A 121 31.09 12.97 6.17
N ASN A 122 29.94 13.57 6.50
CA ASN A 122 29.38 14.72 5.79
C ASN A 122 29.15 14.46 4.30
N LYS A 123 28.60 13.28 3.98
CA LYS A 123 28.36 12.81 2.61
C LYS A 123 26.95 12.24 2.43
N LEU A 124 26.58 12.11 1.17
CA LEU A 124 25.52 11.21 0.70
C LEU A 124 26.17 10.07 -0.04
N ALA A 125 25.53 8.90 -0.03
CA ALA A 125 26.01 7.76 -0.78
C ALA A 125 24.87 7.03 -1.48
N VAL A 126 25.22 6.29 -2.55
CA VAL A 126 24.28 5.47 -3.32
C VAL A 126 24.85 4.09 -3.57
N VAL A 127 24.04 3.06 -3.32
CA VAL A 127 24.28 1.72 -3.85
C VAL A 127 23.73 1.68 -5.28
N THR A 128 24.62 1.50 -6.24
CA THR A 128 24.28 1.42 -7.66
C THR A 128 23.66 0.06 -8.01
N HIS A 129 23.10 -0.08 -9.20
CA HIS A 129 22.54 -1.36 -9.67
C HIS A 129 23.59 -2.48 -9.74
N GLU A 130 24.86 -2.14 -9.85
CA GLU A 130 26.01 -3.07 -9.80
C GLU A 130 26.42 -3.43 -8.38
N ARG A 131 25.69 -2.95 -7.37
CA ARG A 131 25.99 -3.11 -5.92
C ARG A 131 27.34 -2.51 -5.51
N THR A 132 27.77 -1.43 -6.16
CA THR A 132 28.90 -0.60 -5.74
C THR A 132 28.38 0.65 -5.02
N ILE A 133 29.16 1.17 -4.07
CA ILE A 133 28.80 2.40 -3.36
C ILE A 133 29.59 3.56 -3.96
N LYS A 134 28.87 4.65 -4.28
CA LYS A 134 29.43 5.92 -4.72
C LYS A 134 29.04 7.01 -3.73
N GLU A 135 30.03 7.81 -3.30
CA GLU A 135 29.85 8.88 -2.33
C GLU A 135 29.84 10.26 -2.98
N TYR A 136 29.11 11.20 -2.36
CA TYR A 136 28.99 12.59 -2.79
C TYR A 136 29.17 13.51 -1.56
N PRO A 137 30.24 14.31 -1.47
CA PRO A 137 30.45 15.22 -0.36
C PRO A 137 29.39 16.34 -0.35
N VAL A 138 28.84 16.62 0.84
CA VAL A 138 27.94 17.75 1.05
C VAL A 138 28.76 19.04 1.02
N PRO A 139 28.38 20.07 0.23
CA PRO A 139 29.19 21.28 0.07
C PRO A 139 29.37 22.08 1.36
N THR A 140 28.35 22.15 2.22
CA THR A 140 28.47 22.80 3.54
C THR A 140 29.29 21.95 4.49
N PRO A 141 30.41 22.45 5.04
CA PRO A 141 31.19 21.72 6.02
C PRO A 141 30.40 21.45 7.30
N ASP A 142 30.58 20.26 7.87
CA ASP A 142 29.93 19.81 9.12
C ASP A 142 28.37 19.97 9.08
N ALA A 143 27.77 19.81 7.91
CA ALA A 143 26.33 19.94 7.71
C ALA A 143 25.53 18.87 8.46
N TYR A 144 26.15 17.71 8.71
CA TYR A 144 25.56 16.56 9.40
C TYR A 144 24.26 16.10 8.73
N PRO A 145 24.31 15.52 7.51
CA PRO A 145 23.13 15.03 6.83
C PRO A 145 22.48 13.89 7.64
N LEU A 146 21.20 14.05 8.01
CA LEU A 146 20.49 13.08 8.84
C LEU A 146 19.50 12.23 8.04
N ASP A 147 18.57 12.86 7.36
CA ASP A 147 17.50 12.18 6.64
C ASP A 147 17.55 12.47 5.15
N ILE A 148 17.06 11.51 4.35
CA ILE A 148 17.03 11.59 2.90
C ILE A 148 15.72 11.02 2.34
N THR A 149 15.08 11.72 1.42
CA THR A 149 13.85 11.27 0.76
C THR A 149 13.87 11.54 -0.73
N ARG A 150 13.07 10.78 -1.48
CA ARG A 150 12.83 11.08 -2.89
C ARG A 150 11.83 12.24 -3.02
N GLY A 151 12.25 13.31 -3.67
CA GLY A 151 11.40 14.46 -3.94
C GLY A 151 10.40 14.26 -5.09
N PRO A 152 9.43 15.17 -5.20
CA PRO A 152 8.40 15.13 -6.24
C PRO A 152 8.95 15.41 -7.64
N ASP A 153 10.16 15.93 -7.74
CA ASP A 153 10.90 16.20 -8.98
C ASP A 153 11.85 15.05 -9.38
N GLY A 154 11.80 13.93 -8.64
CA GLY A 154 12.62 12.73 -8.87
C GLY A 154 14.06 12.82 -8.36
N ALA A 155 14.50 13.98 -7.84
CA ALA A 155 15.78 14.12 -7.14
C ALA A 155 15.70 13.57 -5.72
N MET A 156 16.86 13.31 -5.11
CA MET A 156 16.91 13.01 -3.68
C MET A 156 17.08 14.32 -2.91
N TRP A 157 16.32 14.46 -1.82
CA TRP A 157 16.35 15.61 -0.93
C TRP A 157 16.80 15.16 0.46
N PHE A 158 17.58 15.98 1.15
CA PHE A 158 18.16 15.63 2.44
C PHE A 158 18.21 16.82 3.39
N VAL A 159 18.24 16.55 4.70
CA VAL A 159 18.43 17.59 5.72
C VAL A 159 19.90 17.79 6.03
N GLU A 160 20.31 19.04 6.21
CA GLU A 160 21.59 19.46 6.75
C GLU A 160 21.36 20.01 8.16
N SER A 161 21.30 19.09 9.14
CA SER A 161 20.74 19.37 10.47
C SER A 161 21.51 20.46 11.22
N ARG A 162 22.84 20.47 11.14
CA ARG A 162 23.67 21.46 11.82
C ARG A 162 23.76 22.79 11.07
N ALA A 163 23.49 22.76 9.76
CA ALA A 163 23.58 23.94 8.91
C ALA A 163 22.26 24.72 8.77
N GLY A 164 21.13 24.17 9.27
CA GLY A 164 19.80 24.77 9.09
C GLY A 164 19.43 24.88 7.61
N LYS A 165 19.71 23.82 6.82
CA LYS A 165 19.46 23.78 5.39
C LYS A 165 18.77 22.49 4.97
N ILE A 166 18.19 22.54 3.79
CA ILE A 166 17.72 21.37 3.04
C ILE A 166 18.54 21.29 1.76
N GLY A 167 19.15 20.14 1.52
CA GLY A 167 19.91 19.87 0.31
C GLY A 167 19.08 19.08 -0.71
N ARG A 168 19.43 19.22 -1.99
CA ARG A 168 18.85 18.49 -3.12
C ARG A 168 19.99 17.97 -3.99
N ILE A 169 20.03 16.67 -4.22
CA ILE A 169 20.98 16.06 -5.17
C ILE A 169 20.24 15.55 -6.40
N ALA A 170 20.63 16.08 -7.56
CA ALA A 170 20.08 15.66 -8.83
C ALA A 170 20.69 14.31 -9.29
N PRO A 171 20.10 13.57 -10.25
CA PRO A 171 20.65 12.32 -10.77
C PRO A 171 22.07 12.43 -11.36
N ASP A 172 22.47 13.63 -11.79
CA ASP A 172 23.83 13.91 -12.28
C ASP A 172 24.86 14.13 -11.14
N GLY A 173 24.42 14.07 -9.89
CA GLY A 173 25.24 14.23 -8.69
C GLY A 173 25.45 15.69 -8.24
N LYS A 174 24.81 16.67 -8.91
CA LYS A 174 24.89 18.07 -8.48
C LYS A 174 24.05 18.33 -7.25
N ILE A 175 24.65 18.91 -6.23
CA ILE A 175 23.99 19.31 -4.99
C ILE A 175 23.63 20.79 -5.04
N GLN A 176 22.39 21.10 -4.67
CA GLN A 176 21.86 22.43 -4.43
C GLN A 176 21.37 22.52 -2.98
N GLU A 177 21.67 23.61 -2.29
CA GLU A 177 21.30 23.82 -0.89
C GLU A 177 20.34 24.99 -0.74
N PHE A 178 19.36 24.83 0.16
CA PHE A 178 18.32 25.82 0.47
C PHE A 178 18.33 26.13 1.97
N ARG A 179 18.39 27.40 2.34
CA ARG A 179 18.28 27.83 3.73
C ARG A 179 16.83 27.68 4.22
N THR A 180 16.64 27.18 5.43
CA THR A 180 15.30 27.12 6.06
C THR A 180 14.83 28.49 6.57
N GLY A 181 15.71 29.49 6.60
CA GLY A 181 15.43 30.83 7.11
C GLY A 181 15.88 31.07 8.54
N ASP A 182 16.21 30.02 9.28
CA ASP A 182 16.71 30.11 10.66
C ASP A 182 17.86 29.09 10.85
N SER A 183 19.05 29.57 11.21
CA SER A 183 20.20 28.70 11.43
C SER A 183 20.05 27.81 12.67
N ALA A 184 19.16 28.16 13.59
CA ALA A 184 18.85 27.37 14.79
C ALA A 184 17.72 26.34 14.54
N SER A 185 17.19 26.27 13.33
CA SER A 185 16.04 25.42 13.01
C SER A 185 16.27 23.92 13.26
N ARG A 186 17.51 23.45 13.04
CA ARG A 186 17.89 22.03 13.19
C ARG A 186 16.89 21.11 12.50
N PRO A 187 16.79 21.14 11.16
CA PRO A 187 15.93 20.22 10.43
C PRO A 187 16.37 18.78 10.72
N THR A 188 15.42 17.86 10.92
CA THR A 188 15.72 16.50 11.36
C THR A 188 15.23 15.45 10.39
N ALA A 189 13.99 15.57 9.94
CA ALA A 189 13.39 14.65 8.98
C ALA A 189 12.67 15.41 7.87
N LEU A 190 12.48 14.76 6.71
CA LEU A 190 11.79 15.36 5.57
C LEU A 190 11.01 14.32 4.76
N ILE A 191 9.93 14.80 4.11
CA ILE A 191 9.09 13.97 3.25
C ILE A 191 8.58 14.78 2.04
N ALA A 192 8.35 14.10 0.93
CA ALA A 192 7.61 14.67 -0.19
C ALA A 192 6.12 14.79 0.16
N GLY A 193 5.59 16.00 0.16
CA GLY A 193 4.19 16.26 0.43
C GLY A 193 3.27 16.04 -0.78
N PRO A 194 1.97 15.87 -0.57
CA PRO A 194 0.97 15.66 -1.62
C PRO A 194 0.83 16.89 -2.55
N ASP A 195 1.24 18.05 -2.07
CA ASP A 195 1.26 19.33 -2.81
C ASP A 195 2.54 19.54 -3.63
N LYS A 196 3.35 18.49 -3.83
CA LYS A 196 4.63 18.50 -4.57
C LYS A 196 5.69 19.45 -3.96
N ALA A 197 5.63 19.70 -2.66
CA ALA A 197 6.65 20.37 -1.89
C ALA A 197 7.38 19.38 -0.97
N ILE A 198 8.54 19.77 -0.46
CA ILE A 198 9.24 19.06 0.60
C ILE A 198 8.77 19.62 1.93
N TRP A 199 8.29 18.75 2.81
CA TRP A 199 7.91 19.09 4.18
C TRP A 199 8.95 18.53 5.14
N PHE A 200 9.29 19.27 6.17
CA PHE A 200 10.36 18.89 7.08
C PHE A 200 10.10 19.38 8.51
N THR A 201 10.64 18.68 9.47
CA THR A 201 10.59 19.06 10.89
C THR A 201 11.77 19.96 11.24
N GLU A 202 11.51 20.98 12.07
CA GLU A 202 12.50 21.88 12.65
C GLU A 202 12.47 21.74 14.17
N VAL A 203 13.20 20.77 14.71
CA VAL A 203 13.17 20.48 16.16
C VAL A 203 13.75 21.61 17.01
N GLY A 204 14.68 22.38 16.45
CA GLY A 204 15.27 23.53 17.15
C GLY A 204 14.31 24.70 17.36
N THR A 205 13.33 24.86 16.49
CA THR A 205 12.35 25.96 16.51
C THR A 205 10.91 25.49 16.73
N ASN A 206 10.72 24.17 16.87
CA ASN A 206 9.41 23.52 17.05
C ASN A 206 8.39 23.91 15.98
N ARG A 207 8.80 23.83 14.70
CA ARG A 207 8.00 24.16 13.53
C ARG A 207 8.04 23.04 12.50
N ILE A 208 7.06 23.04 11.63
CA ILE A 208 7.07 22.27 10.38
C ILE A 208 7.39 23.23 9.23
N GLY A 209 8.45 22.95 8.51
CA GLY A 209 8.85 23.71 7.32
C GLY A 209 8.24 23.10 6.05
N ARG A 210 7.97 23.94 5.07
CA ARG A 210 7.53 23.56 3.73
C ARG A 210 8.40 24.29 2.70
N LEU A 211 9.08 23.55 1.85
CA LEU A 211 9.98 24.05 0.81
C LEU A 211 9.49 23.61 -0.56
N THR A 212 9.18 24.55 -1.44
CA THR A 212 8.90 24.23 -2.85
C THR A 212 10.17 23.78 -3.57
N THR A 213 10.05 23.00 -4.62
CA THR A 213 11.20 22.59 -5.46
C THR A 213 11.93 23.77 -6.13
N THR A 214 11.33 24.95 -6.10
CA THR A 214 11.89 26.21 -6.61
C THR A 214 12.56 27.08 -5.54
N GLY A 215 12.54 26.65 -4.26
CA GLY A 215 13.28 27.30 -3.16
C GLY A 215 12.45 28.21 -2.25
N SER A 216 11.12 28.32 -2.43
CA SER A 216 10.27 29.11 -1.52
C SER A 216 9.99 28.34 -0.23
N VAL A 217 10.28 28.94 0.93
CA VAL A 217 10.08 28.34 2.26
C VAL A 217 8.89 28.99 2.96
N SER A 218 8.10 28.18 3.66
CA SER A 218 7.05 28.61 4.59
C SER A 218 7.03 27.71 5.82
N HIS A 219 6.44 28.18 6.93
CA HIS A 219 6.47 27.49 8.21
C HIS A 219 5.10 27.40 8.84
N PHE A 220 4.85 26.31 9.57
CA PHE A 220 3.66 26.05 10.35
C PHE A 220 4.05 25.74 11.80
N SER A 221 3.22 26.14 12.75
CA SER A 221 3.42 25.77 14.15
C SER A 221 3.22 24.27 14.34
N ALA A 222 4.12 23.62 15.09
CA ALA A 222 3.92 22.23 15.51
C ALA A 222 2.99 22.11 16.75
N GLY A 223 2.49 23.21 17.27
CA GLY A 223 1.70 23.24 18.52
C GLY A 223 2.55 23.15 19.78
N ALA A 224 1.92 22.90 20.91
CA ALA A 224 2.63 22.73 22.18
C ALA A 224 3.38 21.39 22.25
N GLY A 225 4.39 21.30 23.12
CA GLY A 225 5.25 20.12 23.27
C GLY A 225 6.38 20.06 22.24
N GLN A 226 7.44 19.37 22.61
CA GLN A 226 8.62 19.23 21.78
C GLN A 226 8.47 18.06 20.81
N MET A 227 8.73 18.29 19.52
CA MET A 227 8.79 17.24 18.51
C MET A 227 9.99 16.31 18.73
N THR A 228 9.81 15.04 18.35
CA THR A 228 10.88 14.02 18.41
C THR A 228 11.68 13.91 17.12
N GLY A 229 11.19 14.52 16.03
CA GLY A 229 11.98 14.76 14.83
C GLY A 229 11.45 14.15 13.55
N ASP A 230 10.67 13.08 13.59
CA ASP A 230 10.20 12.42 12.37
C ASP A 230 8.85 12.95 11.86
N ILE A 231 8.61 12.79 10.55
CA ILE A 231 7.38 13.21 9.87
C ILE A 231 7.00 12.22 8.77
N THR A 232 5.71 11.93 8.65
CA THR A 232 5.17 11.14 7.54
C THR A 232 3.89 11.76 6.99
N THR A 233 3.47 11.31 5.81
CA THR A 233 2.13 11.56 5.28
C THR A 233 1.28 10.31 5.43
N ALA A 234 0.01 10.50 5.82
CA ALA A 234 -0.98 9.45 5.69
C ALA A 234 -1.64 9.51 4.31
N ILE A 235 -2.38 8.46 3.97
CA ILE A 235 -3.04 8.32 2.66
C ILE A 235 -4.17 9.35 2.42
N ASP A 236 -4.61 10.04 3.46
CA ASP A 236 -5.58 11.14 3.42
C ASP A 236 -4.93 12.52 3.23
N ASP A 237 -3.66 12.54 2.78
CA ASP A 237 -2.86 13.74 2.57
C ASP A 237 -2.56 14.56 3.84
N SER A 238 -2.86 14.02 5.03
CA SER A 238 -2.47 14.66 6.28
C SER A 238 -1.01 14.34 6.64
N PHE A 239 -0.37 15.28 7.34
CA PHE A 239 0.97 15.10 7.90
C PHE A 239 0.87 14.62 9.34
N TRP A 240 1.77 13.74 9.73
CA TRP A 240 1.83 13.22 11.08
C TRP A 240 3.27 13.29 11.59
N PHE A 241 3.45 13.72 12.82
CA PHE A 241 4.74 13.82 13.46
C PHE A 241 4.68 13.47 14.95
N GLY A 242 5.77 12.90 15.46
CA GLY A 242 5.90 12.47 16.84
C GLY A 242 6.23 13.62 17.80
N LYS A 243 5.71 13.50 19.03
CA LYS A 243 6.13 14.25 20.21
C LYS A 243 6.46 13.25 21.33
N LYS A 244 7.16 13.67 22.38
CA LYS A 244 7.60 12.74 23.44
C LYS A 244 6.51 11.80 23.98
N ASN A 245 5.29 12.31 24.14
CA ASN A 245 4.16 11.57 24.72
C ASN A 245 2.88 11.68 23.90
N ALA A 246 2.98 12.12 22.67
CA ALA A 246 1.85 12.31 21.77
C ALA A 246 2.23 12.15 20.31
N VAL A 247 1.23 12.02 19.46
CA VAL A 247 1.35 12.13 18.01
C VAL A 247 0.44 13.26 17.53
N THR A 248 0.94 14.09 16.66
CA THR A 248 0.15 15.20 16.08
C THR A 248 -0.14 14.93 14.62
N ARG A 249 -1.42 15.01 14.26
CA ARG A 249 -1.90 15.07 12.87
C ARG A 249 -2.07 16.53 12.47
N MET A 250 -1.55 16.90 11.31
CA MET A 250 -1.67 18.24 10.74
C MET A 250 -2.32 18.15 9.36
N THR A 251 -3.35 18.94 9.11
CA THR A 251 -3.90 19.09 7.75
C THR A 251 -2.97 19.94 6.87
N ALA A 252 -3.15 19.91 5.55
CA ALA A 252 -2.41 20.76 4.62
C ALA A 252 -2.59 22.28 4.89
N SER A 253 -3.66 22.68 5.59
CA SER A 253 -3.90 24.06 6.02
C SER A 253 -3.25 24.43 7.37
N GLY A 254 -2.57 23.47 8.03
CA GLY A 254 -1.92 23.67 9.32
C GLY A 254 -2.80 23.44 10.54
N ALA A 255 -4.05 22.96 10.40
CA ALA A 255 -4.89 22.61 11.55
C ALA A 255 -4.37 21.34 12.23
N LEU A 256 -4.24 21.37 13.55
CA LEU A 256 -3.63 20.32 14.35
C LEU A 256 -4.69 19.51 15.12
N THR A 257 -4.47 18.21 15.21
CA THR A 257 -5.16 17.29 16.13
C THR A 257 -4.11 16.46 16.84
N GLU A 258 -4.12 16.45 18.17
CA GLU A 258 -3.15 15.72 18.97
C GLU A 258 -3.77 14.47 19.58
N TYR A 259 -3.02 13.38 19.57
CA TYR A 259 -3.38 12.08 20.15
C TYR A 259 -2.36 11.74 21.23
N GLU A 260 -2.81 11.72 22.49
CA GLU A 260 -1.96 11.36 23.61
C GLU A 260 -1.57 9.88 23.57
N LEU A 261 -0.32 9.58 23.91
CA LEU A 261 0.22 8.23 24.06
C LEU A 261 0.38 7.94 25.56
N PRO A 262 -0.51 7.17 26.18
CA PRO A 262 -0.45 6.93 27.63
C PRO A 262 0.86 6.27 28.05
N ASN A 263 1.48 6.80 29.10
CA ASN A 263 2.75 6.31 29.66
C ASN A 263 3.97 6.37 28.74
N ALA A 264 3.88 6.97 27.57
CA ALA A 264 5.04 7.19 26.70
C ALA A 264 6.02 8.20 27.34
N ILE A 265 7.30 7.93 27.16
CA ILE A 265 8.40 8.85 27.51
C ILE A 265 9.14 9.33 26.29
N ASP A 266 9.04 8.59 25.20
CA ASP A 266 9.63 8.94 23.91
C ASP A 266 8.94 8.24 22.76
N THR A 267 9.10 8.81 21.54
CA THR A 267 8.60 8.24 20.29
C THR A 267 9.73 8.15 19.28
N GLY A 268 9.77 7.02 18.56
CA GLY A 268 10.64 6.79 17.41
C GLY A 268 10.02 7.32 16.11
N SER A 269 10.43 6.74 15.00
CA SER A 269 9.89 7.09 13.69
C SER A 269 8.40 6.81 13.57
N ILE A 270 7.79 7.55 12.66
CA ILE A 270 6.38 7.46 12.34
C ILE A 270 6.21 7.04 10.87
N PHE A 271 5.39 6.05 10.63
CA PHE A 271 5.17 5.48 9.31
C PHE A 271 3.70 5.59 8.90
N GLY A 272 3.44 6.20 7.74
CA GLY A 272 2.10 6.33 7.18
C GLY A 272 1.51 4.96 6.85
N SER A 273 0.41 4.61 7.52
CA SER A 273 -0.31 3.39 7.22
C SER A 273 -1.11 3.54 5.93
N ARG A 274 -1.11 2.51 5.12
CA ARG A 274 -1.95 2.43 3.92
C ARG A 274 -3.46 2.37 4.22
N ASN A 275 -3.82 2.29 5.50
CA ASN A 275 -5.21 2.26 5.98
C ASN A 275 -5.69 3.62 6.54
N GLY A 276 -5.00 4.71 6.23
CA GLY A 276 -5.41 6.07 6.62
C GLY A 276 -4.99 6.52 8.01
N GLY A 277 -4.23 5.71 8.75
CA GLY A 277 -3.62 6.04 10.03
C GLY A 277 -2.10 5.97 9.96
N VAL A 278 -1.46 5.85 11.13
CA VAL A 278 0.00 5.76 11.23
C VAL A 278 0.43 4.68 12.22
N PHE A 279 1.66 4.19 12.04
CA PHE A 279 2.40 3.39 13.01
C PHE A 279 3.52 4.23 13.58
N ILE A 280 3.75 4.14 14.88
CA ILE A 280 4.82 4.85 15.56
C ILE A 280 5.50 3.94 16.59
N GLY A 281 6.83 4.02 16.68
CA GLY A 281 7.59 3.42 17.75
C GLY A 281 7.39 4.20 19.04
N VAL A 282 7.18 3.52 20.16
CA VAL A 282 6.96 4.15 21.48
C VAL A 282 7.80 3.45 22.53
N MET A 283 8.43 4.25 23.40
CA MET A 283 9.04 3.79 24.65
C MET A 283 8.18 4.22 25.84
N HIS A 284 7.84 3.27 26.70
CA HIS A 284 7.04 3.49 27.89
C HIS A 284 7.87 3.62 29.17
N LYS A 285 7.29 4.22 30.20
CA LYS A 285 7.92 4.42 31.52
C LYS A 285 8.42 3.14 32.19
N ASP A 286 7.76 2.01 31.91
CA ASP A 286 8.12 0.70 32.48
C ASP A 286 9.23 -0.03 31.69
N GLY A 287 9.82 0.62 30.70
CA GLY A 287 10.83 0.07 29.80
C GLY A 287 10.27 -0.78 28.66
N THR A 288 8.96 -0.87 28.51
CA THR A 288 8.37 -1.59 27.37
C THR A 288 8.45 -0.72 26.13
N GLY A 289 9.01 -1.28 25.06
CA GLY A 289 8.88 -0.70 23.72
C GLY A 289 7.69 -1.27 22.98
N SER A 290 7.02 -0.47 22.20
CA SER A 290 5.86 -0.89 21.41
C SER A 290 5.82 -0.25 20.03
N VAL A 291 5.07 -0.88 19.12
CA VAL A 291 4.54 -0.26 17.92
C VAL A 291 3.10 0.15 18.23
N THR A 292 2.81 1.43 18.17
CA THR A 292 1.45 1.93 18.34
C THR A 292 0.86 2.27 16.97
N ALA A 293 -0.21 1.58 16.60
CA ALA A 293 -1.03 1.93 15.44
C ALA A 293 -2.10 2.94 15.84
N ILE A 294 -2.21 4.01 15.08
CA ILE A 294 -3.25 5.04 15.24
C ILE A 294 -4.09 5.04 13.96
N SER A 295 -5.38 4.72 14.07
CA SER A 295 -6.28 4.76 12.92
C SER A 295 -6.66 6.20 12.56
N ALA A 296 -7.23 6.41 11.36
CA ALA A 296 -7.67 7.73 10.90
C ALA A 296 -8.73 8.37 11.81
N ASP A 297 -9.52 7.57 12.55
CA ASP A 297 -10.49 8.01 13.56
C ASP A 297 -9.88 8.16 14.97
N GLY A 298 -8.55 8.07 15.11
CA GLY A 298 -7.81 8.31 16.33
C GLY A 298 -7.78 7.17 17.34
N LYS A 299 -8.23 5.96 16.98
CA LYS A 299 -8.14 4.80 17.87
C LYS A 299 -6.73 4.27 17.92
N LEU A 300 -6.24 3.99 19.13
CA LEU A 300 -4.90 3.49 19.39
C LEU A 300 -4.92 1.97 19.59
N LYS A 301 -3.91 1.30 19.04
CA LYS A 301 -3.61 -0.11 19.30
C LYS A 301 -2.12 -0.32 19.44
N GLU A 302 -1.71 -0.96 20.53
CA GLU A 302 -0.30 -1.23 20.83
C GLU A 302 0.08 -2.68 20.58
N PHE A 303 1.31 -2.86 20.08
CA PHE A 303 1.99 -4.13 19.88
C PHE A 303 3.32 -4.08 20.60
N ASN A 304 3.41 -4.70 21.76
CA ASN A 304 4.62 -4.68 22.56
C ASN A 304 5.74 -5.48 21.90
N LEU A 305 6.95 -4.96 21.94
CA LEU A 305 8.14 -5.72 21.59
C LEU A 305 8.35 -6.87 22.59
N PRO A 306 8.90 -8.01 22.15
CA PRO A 306 9.15 -9.16 23.02
C PRO A 306 10.25 -8.92 24.05
N GLN A 307 11.07 -7.88 23.85
CA GLN A 307 12.16 -7.50 24.74
C GLN A 307 11.94 -6.09 25.26
N LYS A 308 12.25 -5.86 26.55
CA LYS A 308 12.25 -4.53 27.16
C LYS A 308 13.46 -3.70 26.73
N HIS A 309 13.35 -2.39 26.92
CA HIS A 309 14.40 -1.40 26.65
C HIS A 309 14.81 -1.27 25.17
N LEU A 310 14.02 -1.81 24.27
CA LEU A 310 14.12 -1.60 22.83
C LEU A 310 12.95 -0.73 22.36
N MET A 311 13.22 0.25 21.50
CA MET A 311 12.20 1.09 20.87
C MET A 311 12.29 0.93 19.35
N PRO A 312 11.18 0.71 18.65
CA PRO A 312 11.16 0.78 17.19
C PRO A 312 11.53 2.19 16.72
N ILE A 313 12.46 2.29 15.77
CA ILE A 313 12.97 3.58 15.30
C ILE A 313 12.74 3.82 13.82
N GLU A 314 12.70 2.78 12.97
CA GLU A 314 12.40 2.91 11.56
C GLU A 314 11.55 1.74 11.07
N PHE A 315 10.75 1.99 10.03
CA PHE A 315 9.80 1.01 9.50
C PHE A 315 9.89 0.87 7.99
N ALA A 316 9.76 -0.38 7.51
CA ALA A 316 9.54 -0.67 6.10
C ALA A 316 8.37 -1.65 5.95
N GLN A 317 7.55 -1.45 4.93
CA GLN A 317 6.47 -2.38 4.60
C GLN A 317 6.82 -3.16 3.34
N THR A 318 6.87 -4.49 3.45
CA THR A 318 7.15 -5.40 2.34
C THR A 318 5.91 -5.63 1.45
N ALA A 319 6.11 -6.26 0.29
CA ALA A 319 5.03 -6.52 -0.66
C ALA A 319 3.92 -7.41 -0.10
N ASP A 320 4.24 -8.31 0.82
CA ASP A 320 3.26 -9.14 1.54
C ASP A 320 2.52 -8.38 2.66
N GLY A 321 2.77 -7.08 2.79
CA GLY A 321 2.15 -6.20 3.78
C GLY A 321 2.76 -6.24 5.16
N SER A 322 3.69 -7.15 5.46
CA SER A 322 4.37 -7.21 6.75
C SER A 322 5.15 -5.94 7.04
N PHE A 323 5.18 -5.52 8.31
CA PHE A 323 6.03 -4.45 8.78
C PHE A 323 7.33 -5.00 9.33
N TRP A 324 8.43 -4.49 8.81
CA TRP A 324 9.78 -4.71 9.33
C TRP A 324 10.25 -3.44 10.02
N MET A 325 10.99 -3.60 11.11
CA MET A 325 11.47 -2.47 11.88
C MET A 325 12.86 -2.70 12.44
N THR A 326 13.61 -1.64 12.51
CA THR A 326 14.84 -1.53 13.29
C THR A 326 14.51 -1.03 14.70
N VAL A 327 15.43 -1.24 15.65
CA VAL A 327 15.23 -0.84 17.04
C VAL A 327 16.46 -0.15 17.60
N GLN A 328 16.23 0.76 18.54
CA GLN A 328 17.26 1.36 19.37
C GLN A 328 17.18 0.78 20.79
N SER A 329 18.36 0.49 21.37
CA SER A 329 18.46 0.08 22.77
C SER A 329 18.58 1.27 23.70
N PHE A 330 17.85 1.24 24.80
CA PHE A 330 17.93 2.17 25.92
C PHE A 330 18.64 1.57 27.15
N ASP A 331 19.15 0.37 27.00
CA ASP A 331 19.92 -0.34 28.04
C ASP A 331 21.10 -1.06 27.39
N ALA A 332 22.28 -0.88 27.94
CA ALA A 332 23.49 -1.53 27.44
C ALA A 332 23.44 -3.08 27.51
N SER A 333 22.50 -3.64 28.27
CA SER A 333 22.27 -5.08 28.36
C SER A 333 21.36 -5.63 27.26
N ALA A 334 20.61 -4.76 26.54
CA ALA A 334 19.74 -5.15 25.43
C ALA A 334 20.48 -5.00 24.10
N SER A 335 20.48 -6.05 23.27
CA SER A 335 21.15 -6.02 21.97
C SER A 335 20.25 -5.41 20.90
N PRO A 336 20.69 -4.34 20.21
CA PRO A 336 19.97 -3.79 19.05
C PRO A 336 20.20 -4.61 17.78
N SER A 337 21.06 -5.64 17.79
CA SER A 337 21.40 -6.47 16.61
C SER A 337 20.25 -7.39 16.19
N GLN A 338 19.08 -6.80 15.96
CA GLN A 338 17.87 -7.51 15.56
C GLN A 338 17.00 -6.63 14.67
N LEU A 339 16.39 -7.26 13.67
CA LEU A 339 15.22 -6.72 13.00
C LEU A 339 13.97 -7.35 13.64
N PHE A 340 12.90 -6.59 13.69
CA PHE A 340 11.62 -7.10 14.13
C PHE A 340 10.62 -7.09 12.98
N ASN A 341 9.77 -8.10 12.95
CA ASN A 341 8.71 -8.22 11.95
C ASN A 341 7.35 -8.36 12.65
N LEU A 342 6.41 -7.51 12.26
CA LEU A 342 5.00 -7.62 12.59
C LEU A 342 4.26 -8.21 11.36
N PRO A 343 4.07 -9.53 11.30
CA PRO A 343 3.35 -10.15 10.19
C PRO A 343 1.88 -9.77 10.27
N LEU A 344 1.28 -9.50 9.10
CA LEU A 344 -0.16 -9.29 8.99
C LEU A 344 -0.88 -10.63 8.77
N PRO A 345 -2.20 -10.74 9.09
CA PRO A 345 -2.96 -11.95 8.84
C PRO A 345 -2.86 -12.36 7.37
N ALA A 346 -2.47 -13.59 7.12
CA ALA A 346 -2.37 -14.10 5.76
C ALA A 346 -3.74 -14.59 5.27
N VAL A 347 -4.04 -14.39 3.98
CA VAL A 347 -5.26 -14.94 3.37
C VAL A 347 -5.30 -16.47 3.49
N THR A 348 -4.12 -17.10 3.53
CA THR A 348 -3.96 -18.54 3.74
C THR A 348 -4.31 -19.01 5.14
N ASP A 349 -4.51 -18.12 6.11
CA ASP A 349 -4.95 -18.46 7.47
C ASP A 349 -6.48 -18.56 7.57
N LEU A 350 -7.20 -18.08 6.54
CA LEU A 350 -8.65 -18.14 6.52
C LEU A 350 -9.15 -19.57 6.30
N PRO A 351 -10.20 -20.01 7.04
CA PRO A 351 -10.91 -21.24 6.72
C PRO A 351 -11.45 -21.18 5.29
N ARG A 352 -11.03 -22.10 4.45
CA ARG A 352 -11.40 -22.13 3.02
C ARG A 352 -11.47 -23.52 2.45
N THR A 353 -12.19 -23.67 1.35
CA THR A 353 -12.06 -24.80 0.44
C THR A 353 -11.13 -24.38 -0.70
N THR A 354 -10.14 -25.19 -0.99
CA THR A 354 -9.21 -24.98 -2.11
C THR A 354 -9.61 -25.86 -3.27
N ILE A 355 -9.76 -25.27 -4.46
CA ILE A 355 -10.10 -25.94 -5.71
C ILE A 355 -8.93 -25.74 -6.65
N VAL A 356 -8.36 -26.85 -7.14
CA VAL A 356 -7.24 -26.82 -8.08
C VAL A 356 -7.79 -26.72 -9.50
N THR A 357 -7.43 -25.64 -10.20
CA THR A 357 -7.79 -25.38 -11.60
C THR A 357 -6.74 -25.94 -12.56
N GLY A 358 -7.04 -25.97 -13.84
CA GLY A 358 -6.12 -26.49 -14.85
C GLY A 358 -4.98 -25.54 -15.24
N GLY A 359 -5.10 -24.25 -14.93
CA GLY A 359 -4.14 -23.20 -15.26
C GLY A 359 -4.41 -21.94 -14.46
N GLY A 360 -3.93 -20.77 -14.91
CA GLY A 360 -4.10 -19.48 -14.22
C GLY A 360 -5.58 -19.04 -14.22
N PRO A 361 -6.30 -19.18 -13.09
CA PRO A 361 -7.67 -18.72 -12.96
C PRO A 361 -7.71 -17.20 -12.81
N ASP A 362 -8.62 -16.55 -13.55
CA ASP A 362 -8.75 -15.10 -13.51
C ASP A 362 -10.26 -14.74 -13.55
N TRP A 363 -10.74 -14.06 -14.56
CA TRP A 363 -12.09 -13.52 -14.68
C TRP A 363 -13.19 -14.50 -14.29
N MET A 364 -14.11 -14.05 -13.44
CA MET A 364 -15.15 -14.88 -12.86
C MET A 364 -16.56 -14.36 -13.17
N ALA A 365 -17.50 -15.27 -13.29
CA ALA A 365 -18.92 -14.97 -13.20
C ALA A 365 -19.67 -16.13 -12.53
N THR A 366 -20.84 -15.86 -11.95
CA THR A 366 -21.67 -16.89 -11.33
C THR A 366 -23.05 -16.96 -11.97
N GLY A 367 -23.54 -18.16 -12.12
CA GLY A 367 -24.87 -18.43 -12.63
C GLY A 367 -25.14 -19.92 -12.85
N ALA A 368 -26.39 -20.30 -12.96
CA ALA A 368 -26.81 -21.69 -13.12
C ALA A 368 -26.21 -22.66 -12.08
N GLY A 369 -26.15 -22.23 -10.81
CA GLY A 369 -25.62 -23.05 -9.71
C GLY A 369 -24.10 -23.24 -9.72
N ALA A 370 -23.36 -22.47 -10.51
CA ALA A 370 -21.91 -22.65 -10.68
C ALA A 370 -21.14 -21.32 -10.65
N LEU A 371 -19.85 -21.41 -10.31
CA LEU A 371 -18.84 -20.44 -10.69
C LEU A 371 -18.30 -20.83 -12.07
N TRP A 372 -18.18 -19.84 -12.93
CA TRP A 372 -17.54 -19.94 -14.23
C TRP A 372 -16.26 -19.11 -14.16
N ILE A 373 -15.12 -19.73 -14.41
CA ILE A 373 -13.82 -19.08 -14.29
C ILE A 373 -13.01 -19.22 -15.56
N ALA A 374 -12.43 -18.12 -15.99
CA ALA A 374 -11.53 -18.08 -17.11
C ALA A 374 -10.18 -18.70 -16.73
N ASN A 375 -9.74 -19.65 -17.51
CA ASN A 375 -8.42 -20.24 -17.41
C ASN A 375 -7.56 -19.72 -18.56
N ILE A 376 -6.77 -18.68 -18.28
CA ILE A 376 -6.07 -17.89 -19.29
C ILE A 376 -5.07 -18.75 -20.07
N SER A 377 -4.22 -19.48 -19.38
CA SER A 377 -3.12 -20.27 -19.98
C SER A 377 -3.61 -21.42 -20.85
N LEU A 378 -4.77 -22.01 -20.53
CA LEU A 378 -5.36 -23.11 -21.28
C LEU A 378 -6.41 -22.68 -22.31
N LYS A 379 -6.76 -21.39 -22.37
CA LYS A 379 -7.78 -20.82 -23.28
C LYS A 379 -9.13 -21.54 -23.16
N GLU A 380 -9.55 -21.74 -21.90
CA GLU A 380 -10.81 -22.43 -21.59
C GLU A 380 -11.54 -21.76 -20.43
N ILE A 381 -12.81 -22.12 -20.29
CA ILE A 381 -13.63 -21.80 -19.13
C ILE A 381 -13.83 -23.08 -18.33
N GLU A 382 -13.55 -23.04 -17.03
CA GLU A 382 -13.92 -24.09 -16.10
C GLU A 382 -15.23 -23.73 -15.41
N ARG A 383 -16.14 -24.71 -15.33
CA ARG A 383 -17.38 -24.61 -14.57
C ARG A 383 -17.23 -25.38 -13.27
N ILE A 384 -17.34 -24.69 -12.15
CA ILE A 384 -17.24 -25.25 -10.80
C ILE A 384 -18.64 -25.23 -10.18
N ASP A 385 -19.17 -26.40 -9.85
CA ASP A 385 -20.44 -26.54 -9.17
C ASP A 385 -20.40 -25.96 -7.76
N ALA A 386 -21.30 -25.03 -7.44
CA ALA A 386 -21.27 -24.28 -6.19
C ALA A 386 -21.71 -25.09 -4.97
N ALA A 387 -22.37 -26.23 -5.13
CA ALA A 387 -22.77 -27.10 -4.04
C ALA A 387 -21.65 -28.10 -3.67
N THR A 388 -20.99 -28.65 -4.69
CA THR A 388 -20.00 -29.73 -4.51
C THR A 388 -18.54 -29.29 -4.57
N ASN A 389 -18.26 -28.09 -5.08
CA ASN A 389 -16.93 -27.57 -5.41
C ASN A 389 -16.19 -28.38 -6.51
N ALA A 390 -16.89 -29.20 -7.26
CA ALA A 390 -16.32 -30.00 -8.33
C ALA A 390 -16.27 -29.22 -9.64
N ILE A 391 -15.18 -29.39 -10.40
CA ILE A 391 -15.11 -28.92 -11.80
C ILE A 391 -15.96 -29.87 -12.64
N THR A 392 -17.09 -29.38 -13.15
CA THR A 392 -18.08 -30.17 -13.89
C THR A 392 -17.94 -30.04 -15.41
N ALA A 393 -17.23 -29.02 -15.89
CA ALA A 393 -16.91 -28.87 -17.31
C ALA A 393 -15.63 -28.05 -17.52
N ARG A 394 -14.94 -28.37 -18.63
CA ARG A 394 -13.83 -27.58 -19.21
C ARG A 394 -14.18 -27.31 -20.67
N ILE A 395 -14.28 -26.02 -21.00
CA ILE A 395 -14.88 -25.57 -22.27
C ILE A 395 -13.84 -24.73 -23.01
N LYS A 396 -13.33 -25.27 -24.12
CA LYS A 396 -12.41 -24.53 -25.00
C LYS A 396 -13.16 -23.39 -25.70
N VAL A 397 -12.61 -22.18 -25.66
CA VAL A 397 -13.25 -20.98 -26.21
C VAL A 397 -12.60 -20.43 -27.49
N GLY A 398 -11.54 -21.05 -27.95
CA GLY A 398 -10.89 -20.71 -29.23
C GLY A 398 -9.96 -19.49 -29.22
N GLY A 399 -9.79 -18.83 -28.07
CA GLY A 399 -8.91 -17.70 -27.86
C GLY A 399 -8.62 -17.50 -26.38
N VAL A 400 -7.84 -16.47 -26.02
CA VAL A 400 -7.55 -16.15 -24.63
C VAL A 400 -8.75 -15.42 -24.00
N PRO A 401 -9.41 -15.98 -22.97
CA PRO A 401 -10.42 -15.25 -22.21
C PRO A 401 -9.72 -14.18 -21.35
N CYS A 402 -9.83 -12.93 -21.75
CA CYS A 402 -8.92 -11.87 -21.32
C CYS A 402 -9.60 -10.71 -20.62
N SER A 403 -10.88 -10.80 -20.33
CA SER A 403 -11.64 -9.66 -19.87
C SER A 403 -12.80 -10.12 -18.99
N GLY A 404 -13.39 -9.22 -18.20
CA GLY A 404 -14.49 -9.54 -17.30
C GLY A 404 -15.63 -10.31 -17.98
N ALA A 405 -16.15 -11.32 -17.30
CA ALA A 405 -17.23 -12.18 -17.77
C ALA A 405 -18.58 -11.77 -17.19
N ALA A 406 -19.67 -12.04 -17.91
CA ALA A 406 -21.03 -11.87 -17.40
C ALA A 406 -21.86 -13.11 -17.57
N PHE A 407 -22.68 -13.41 -16.56
CA PHE A 407 -23.73 -14.42 -16.68
C PHE A 407 -25.09 -13.75 -16.88
N GLY A 408 -25.79 -14.13 -17.93
CA GLY A 408 -27.13 -13.62 -18.24
C GLY A 408 -27.73 -14.34 -19.43
N PHE A 409 -29.05 -14.31 -19.55
CA PHE A 409 -29.78 -14.94 -20.67
C PHE A 409 -29.46 -16.44 -20.82
N SER A 410 -29.40 -17.15 -19.69
CA SER A 410 -29.03 -18.57 -19.55
C SER A 410 -27.67 -18.93 -20.17
N SER A 411 -26.77 -17.97 -20.26
CA SER A 411 -25.47 -18.15 -20.90
C SER A 411 -24.37 -17.39 -20.13
N LEU A 412 -23.15 -17.92 -20.23
CA LEU A 412 -21.93 -17.15 -19.91
C LEU A 412 -21.50 -16.40 -21.18
N TRP A 413 -21.11 -15.13 -20.98
CA TRP A 413 -20.56 -14.27 -22.00
C TRP A 413 -19.16 -13.90 -21.61
N ILE A 414 -18.17 -14.20 -22.45
CA ILE A 414 -16.76 -13.97 -22.18
C ILE A 414 -16.07 -13.35 -23.38
N PRO A 415 -15.44 -12.17 -23.22
CA PRO A 415 -14.62 -11.57 -24.26
C PRO A 415 -13.30 -12.32 -24.44
N LEU A 416 -12.80 -12.37 -25.68
CA LEU A 416 -11.53 -12.97 -26.04
C LEU A 416 -10.56 -11.94 -26.60
N CYS A 417 -9.25 -12.18 -26.38
CA CYS A 417 -8.16 -11.36 -26.89
C CYS A 417 -7.10 -12.16 -27.67
N ALA A 418 -6.29 -11.40 -28.41
CA ALA A 418 -5.01 -11.83 -28.96
C ALA A 418 -3.99 -10.71 -28.74
N ASN A 419 -2.91 -10.99 -28.02
CA ASN A 419 -1.86 -10.00 -27.68
C ASN A 419 -2.45 -8.69 -27.12
N ASP A 420 -3.25 -8.81 -26.06
CA ASP A 420 -3.93 -7.71 -25.34
C ASP A 420 -4.97 -6.91 -26.18
N LYS A 421 -5.22 -7.30 -27.40
CA LYS A 421 -6.26 -6.72 -28.24
C LYS A 421 -7.51 -7.59 -28.22
N GLY A 422 -8.66 -6.99 -27.96
CA GLY A 422 -9.93 -7.65 -28.06
C GLY A 422 -10.17 -8.21 -29.49
N THR A 423 -10.71 -9.42 -29.57
CA THR A 423 -10.99 -10.09 -30.87
C THR A 423 -12.45 -10.43 -31.06
N SER A 424 -13.12 -10.95 -30.01
CA SER A 424 -14.48 -11.46 -30.12
C SER A 424 -15.16 -11.59 -28.76
N LEU A 425 -16.49 -11.81 -28.80
CA LEU A 425 -17.31 -12.15 -27.63
C LEU A 425 -17.89 -13.57 -27.85
N VAL A 426 -17.60 -14.46 -26.89
CA VAL A 426 -18.10 -15.84 -26.93
C VAL A 426 -19.33 -15.99 -26.04
N ARG A 427 -20.34 -16.74 -26.52
CA ARG A 427 -21.50 -17.18 -25.76
C ARG A 427 -21.39 -18.66 -25.46
N ILE A 428 -21.49 -19.05 -24.20
CA ILE A 428 -21.54 -20.44 -23.73
C ILE A 428 -22.93 -20.69 -23.15
N ASP A 429 -23.65 -21.65 -23.67
CA ASP A 429 -24.93 -22.08 -23.13
C ASP A 429 -24.73 -22.86 -21.82
N ALA A 430 -25.41 -22.42 -20.77
CA ALA A 430 -25.18 -22.95 -19.41
C ALA A 430 -25.80 -24.33 -19.18
N ALA A 431 -26.78 -24.74 -19.99
CA ALA A 431 -27.41 -26.07 -19.86
C ALA A 431 -26.55 -27.14 -20.53
N THR A 432 -25.95 -26.80 -21.68
CA THR A 432 -25.18 -27.77 -22.49
C THR A 432 -23.66 -27.68 -22.28
N ASN A 433 -23.14 -26.62 -21.63
CA ASN A 433 -21.72 -26.32 -21.49
C ASN A 433 -20.99 -26.22 -22.85
N ARG A 434 -21.65 -25.68 -23.87
CA ARG A 434 -21.08 -25.57 -25.23
C ARG A 434 -21.03 -24.12 -25.68
N VAL A 435 -19.98 -23.79 -26.43
CA VAL A 435 -19.94 -22.54 -27.19
C VAL A 435 -21.02 -22.59 -28.26
N VAL A 436 -21.96 -21.66 -28.21
CA VAL A 436 -23.10 -21.58 -29.15
C VAL A 436 -23.00 -20.39 -30.10
N ALA A 437 -22.13 -19.42 -29.79
CA ALA A 437 -21.82 -18.30 -30.69
C ALA A 437 -20.47 -17.72 -30.40
N THR A 438 -19.79 -17.23 -31.45
CA THR A 438 -18.62 -16.35 -31.39
C THR A 438 -18.95 -15.12 -32.22
N LEU A 439 -19.05 -13.96 -31.55
CA LEU A 439 -19.49 -12.71 -32.16
C LEU A 439 -18.25 -11.84 -32.47
N PRO A 440 -18.22 -11.17 -33.65
CA PRO A 440 -17.13 -10.28 -34.01
C PRO A 440 -17.24 -8.92 -33.29
N ILE A 441 -17.41 -8.93 -31.97
CA ILE A 441 -17.51 -7.76 -31.12
C ILE A 441 -16.36 -7.89 -30.11
N ALA A 442 -15.38 -7.02 -30.24
CA ALA A 442 -14.17 -7.04 -29.42
C ALA A 442 -14.32 -6.16 -28.18
N PRO A 443 -13.76 -6.54 -27.01
CA PRO A 443 -13.56 -5.61 -25.91
C PRO A 443 -12.53 -4.53 -26.28
N ALA A 444 -12.57 -3.39 -25.61
CA ALA A 444 -11.66 -2.28 -25.85
C ALA A 444 -10.18 -2.67 -25.61
N ASN A 445 -9.94 -3.47 -24.60
CA ASN A 445 -8.64 -3.99 -24.20
C ASN A 445 -8.81 -5.27 -23.34
N SER A 446 -7.71 -5.83 -22.84
CA SER A 446 -7.70 -7.04 -22.02
C SER A 446 -8.32 -6.88 -20.62
N GLU A 447 -8.58 -5.65 -20.19
CA GLU A 447 -9.18 -5.33 -18.90
C GLU A 447 -10.63 -4.84 -19.00
N GLY A 448 -11.16 -4.72 -20.23
CA GLY A 448 -12.51 -4.24 -20.48
C GLY A 448 -13.57 -5.29 -20.12
N GLY A 449 -14.48 -4.93 -19.21
CA GLY A 449 -15.53 -5.84 -18.72
C GLY A 449 -16.81 -5.84 -19.54
N ILE A 450 -17.70 -6.78 -19.19
CA ILE A 450 -19.05 -6.92 -19.71
C ILE A 450 -20.03 -7.11 -18.56
N THR A 451 -21.25 -6.57 -18.68
CA THR A 451 -22.35 -6.82 -17.74
C THR A 451 -23.65 -7.12 -18.47
N ALA A 452 -24.54 -7.86 -17.80
CA ALA A 452 -25.88 -8.11 -18.29
C ALA A 452 -26.88 -7.18 -17.59
N SER A 453 -27.70 -6.47 -18.37
CA SER A 453 -28.87 -5.75 -17.90
C SER A 453 -30.15 -6.62 -18.08
N ARG A 454 -31.31 -6.01 -17.89
CA ARG A 454 -32.61 -6.72 -18.03
C ARG A 454 -32.79 -7.34 -19.42
N ASP A 455 -32.36 -6.68 -20.48
CA ASP A 455 -32.67 -7.02 -21.89
C ASP A 455 -31.46 -6.94 -22.84
N SER A 456 -30.30 -6.58 -22.35
CA SER A 456 -29.11 -6.33 -23.14
C SER A 456 -27.82 -6.68 -22.39
N LEU A 457 -26.77 -6.93 -23.16
CA LEU A 457 -25.40 -6.91 -22.64
C LEU A 457 -24.79 -5.55 -22.89
N TRP A 458 -23.88 -5.16 -22.01
CA TRP A 458 -23.12 -3.91 -22.10
C TRP A 458 -21.65 -4.20 -21.94
N MET A 459 -20.84 -3.80 -22.90
CA MET A 459 -19.40 -4.07 -22.95
C MET A 459 -18.63 -2.82 -23.39
N ALA A 460 -17.51 -2.53 -22.74
CA ALA A 460 -16.57 -1.52 -23.23
C ALA A 460 -15.93 -2.03 -24.54
N THR A 461 -16.19 -1.35 -25.66
CA THR A 461 -15.75 -1.74 -27.01
C THR A 461 -14.81 -0.73 -27.64
N GLY A 462 -14.52 0.37 -26.96
CA GLY A 462 -13.58 1.41 -27.37
C GLY A 462 -13.16 2.27 -26.18
N ASP A 463 -12.11 3.06 -26.33
CA ASP A 463 -11.61 3.95 -25.30
C ASP A 463 -12.68 4.89 -24.72
N THR A 464 -13.56 5.37 -25.59
CA THR A 464 -14.69 6.26 -25.25
C THR A 464 -16.05 5.64 -25.56
N GLU A 465 -16.13 4.33 -25.70
CA GLU A 465 -17.33 3.67 -26.21
C GLU A 465 -17.75 2.45 -25.39
N VAL A 466 -19.04 2.39 -25.08
CA VAL A 466 -19.69 1.20 -24.55
C VAL A 466 -20.78 0.76 -25.51
N SER A 467 -20.79 -0.51 -25.90
CA SER A 467 -21.78 -1.11 -26.79
C SER A 467 -22.89 -1.77 -26.00
N ARG A 468 -24.15 -1.48 -26.39
CA ARG A 468 -25.33 -2.21 -26.02
C ARG A 468 -25.60 -3.33 -27.04
N ILE A 469 -25.58 -4.58 -26.60
CA ILE A 469 -25.63 -5.77 -27.45
C ILE A 469 -26.92 -6.54 -27.20
N ASP A 470 -27.59 -6.95 -28.27
CA ASP A 470 -28.75 -7.84 -28.21
C ASP A 470 -28.30 -9.27 -27.88
N PRO A 471 -28.73 -9.88 -26.76
CA PRO A 471 -28.28 -11.21 -26.38
C PRO A 471 -28.86 -12.33 -27.26
N SER A 472 -29.96 -12.08 -28.01
CA SER A 472 -30.59 -13.07 -28.87
C SER A 472 -29.96 -13.12 -30.25
N SER A 473 -29.75 -11.95 -30.87
CA SER A 473 -29.19 -11.83 -32.21
C SER A 473 -27.66 -11.63 -32.24
N GLY A 474 -27.05 -11.29 -31.10
CA GLY A 474 -25.63 -10.96 -31.02
C GLY A 474 -25.24 -9.67 -31.74
N LYS A 475 -26.20 -8.79 -32.07
CA LYS A 475 -25.92 -7.53 -32.77
C LYS A 475 -25.80 -6.36 -31.80
N VAL A 476 -24.92 -5.41 -32.12
CA VAL A 476 -24.86 -4.14 -31.43
C VAL A 476 -26.11 -3.32 -31.75
N ARG A 477 -26.91 -3.04 -30.72
CA ARG A 477 -28.14 -2.21 -30.83
C ARG A 477 -27.80 -0.74 -30.81
N GLN A 478 -26.78 -0.37 -30.01
CA GLN A 478 -26.43 1.02 -29.81
C GLN A 478 -24.97 1.12 -29.34
N ARG A 479 -24.29 2.21 -29.71
CA ARG A 479 -23.00 2.61 -29.21
C ARG A 479 -23.16 3.89 -28.41
N VAL A 480 -22.67 3.91 -27.17
CA VAL A 480 -22.81 5.03 -26.24
C VAL A 480 -21.44 5.62 -25.99
N THR A 481 -21.31 6.94 -26.21
CA THR A 481 -20.07 7.66 -25.91
C THR A 481 -19.96 7.95 -24.41
N VAL A 482 -18.88 7.48 -23.79
CA VAL A 482 -18.55 7.65 -22.36
C VAL A 482 -17.26 8.45 -22.19
N ALA A 483 -16.71 8.52 -20.99
CA ALA A 483 -15.41 9.16 -20.77
C ALA A 483 -14.26 8.26 -21.29
N SER A 484 -13.12 8.87 -21.64
CA SER A 484 -11.93 8.17 -22.13
C SER A 484 -11.34 7.22 -21.07
N GLY A 485 -10.81 6.10 -21.49
CA GLY A 485 -10.32 5.04 -20.63
C GLY A 485 -11.43 4.14 -20.09
N SER A 486 -12.51 3.94 -20.85
CA SER A 486 -13.63 3.08 -20.42
C SER A 486 -13.18 1.64 -20.19
N GLN A 487 -13.57 1.07 -19.06
CA GLN A 487 -13.11 -0.24 -18.59
C GLN A 487 -14.29 -1.16 -18.24
N ASN A 488 -14.73 -1.15 -16.99
CA ASN A 488 -15.66 -2.14 -16.47
C ASN A 488 -17.06 -1.57 -16.28
N PRO A 489 -18.09 -2.19 -16.87
CA PRO A 489 -19.48 -1.85 -16.61
C PRO A 489 -20.08 -2.74 -15.52
N THR A 490 -21.01 -2.18 -14.74
CA THR A 490 -21.92 -2.91 -13.85
C THR A 490 -23.35 -2.40 -14.00
N TYR A 491 -24.34 -3.24 -13.77
CA TYR A 491 -25.75 -2.86 -13.90
C TYR A 491 -26.47 -2.91 -12.56
N ALA A 492 -27.12 -1.81 -12.19
CA ALA A 492 -28.04 -1.77 -11.06
C ALA A 492 -29.04 -0.63 -11.18
N GLY A 493 -30.27 -0.85 -10.68
CA GLY A 493 -31.30 0.18 -10.56
C GLY A 493 -31.69 0.83 -11.89
N GLY A 494 -31.63 0.10 -13.01
CA GLY A 494 -31.93 0.63 -14.35
C GLY A 494 -30.77 1.38 -15.00
N LEU A 495 -29.65 1.53 -14.33
CA LEU A 495 -28.46 2.21 -14.83
C LEU A 495 -27.31 1.22 -15.09
N VAL A 496 -26.53 1.49 -16.12
CA VAL A 496 -25.21 0.89 -16.34
C VAL A 496 -24.17 1.89 -15.89
N TRP A 497 -23.30 1.47 -14.98
CA TRP A 497 -22.22 2.27 -14.45
C TRP A 497 -20.91 1.81 -15.05
N ILE A 498 -20.15 2.72 -15.64
CA ILE A 498 -18.92 2.43 -16.38
C ILE A 498 -17.76 3.20 -15.78
N THR A 499 -16.72 2.52 -15.38
CA THR A 499 -15.46 3.13 -14.97
C THR A 499 -14.67 3.61 -16.16
N SER A 500 -14.01 4.76 -16.02
CA SER A 500 -13.09 5.34 -17.01
C SER A 500 -11.81 5.76 -16.30
N LYS A 501 -10.84 4.85 -16.28
CA LYS A 501 -9.59 5.00 -15.51
C LYS A 501 -8.81 6.25 -15.92
N ALA A 502 -8.53 6.42 -17.21
CA ALA A 502 -7.73 7.53 -17.71
C ALA A 502 -8.35 8.91 -17.44
N SER A 503 -9.67 8.99 -17.36
CA SER A 503 -10.41 10.24 -17.12
C SER A 503 -10.76 10.48 -15.66
N ASN A 504 -10.53 9.51 -14.77
CA ASN A 504 -11.00 9.57 -13.38
C ASN A 504 -12.52 9.79 -13.26
N VAL A 505 -13.32 9.08 -14.04
CA VAL A 505 -14.77 9.26 -14.14
C VAL A 505 -15.51 7.93 -14.00
N LEU A 506 -16.63 7.96 -13.27
CA LEU A 506 -17.66 6.94 -13.28
C LEU A 506 -18.85 7.48 -14.06
N THR A 507 -19.17 6.89 -15.23
CA THR A 507 -20.27 7.30 -16.09
C THR A 507 -21.51 6.45 -15.80
N ALA A 508 -22.66 7.09 -15.61
CA ALA A 508 -23.97 6.43 -15.50
C ALA A 508 -24.77 6.57 -16.81
N VAL A 509 -25.23 5.43 -17.34
CA VAL A 509 -26.00 5.34 -18.57
C VAL A 509 -27.37 4.71 -18.26
N ASP A 510 -28.45 5.32 -18.70
CA ASP A 510 -29.78 4.71 -18.63
C ASP A 510 -29.83 3.46 -19.51
N ALA A 511 -30.10 2.31 -18.92
CA ALA A 511 -30.06 1.03 -19.64
C ALA A 511 -31.22 0.87 -20.63
N SER A 512 -32.31 1.65 -20.51
CA SER A 512 -33.49 1.58 -21.36
C SER A 512 -33.28 2.27 -22.71
N ASP A 513 -32.64 3.44 -22.72
CA ASP A 513 -32.49 4.28 -23.92
C ASP A 513 -31.01 4.57 -24.29
N GLY A 514 -30.04 4.23 -23.42
CA GLY A 514 -28.63 4.46 -23.68
C GLY A 514 -28.16 5.91 -23.45
N ARG A 515 -28.98 6.74 -22.81
CA ARG A 515 -28.63 8.11 -22.51
C ARG A 515 -27.66 8.20 -21.32
N VAL A 516 -26.58 8.96 -21.47
CA VAL A 516 -25.69 9.31 -20.35
C VAL A 516 -26.43 10.24 -19.39
N VAL A 517 -26.65 9.81 -18.16
CA VAL A 517 -27.40 10.56 -17.14
C VAL A 517 -26.52 11.24 -16.11
N ALA A 518 -25.26 10.78 -15.96
CA ALA A 518 -24.27 11.41 -15.10
C ALA A 518 -22.83 11.03 -15.47
N LYS A 519 -21.91 11.93 -15.14
CA LYS A 519 -20.47 11.69 -15.10
C LYS A 519 -19.98 12.14 -13.73
N VAL A 520 -19.60 11.18 -12.87
CA VAL A 520 -19.15 11.42 -11.51
C VAL A 520 -17.64 11.41 -11.50
N PRO A 521 -16.95 12.52 -11.14
CA PRO A 521 -15.50 12.50 -10.96
C PRO A 521 -15.12 11.57 -9.80
N VAL A 522 -14.33 10.55 -10.09
CA VAL A 522 -13.81 9.58 -9.10
C VAL A 522 -12.30 9.53 -9.25
N PRO A 523 -11.54 10.20 -8.37
CA PRO A 523 -10.08 10.21 -8.45
C PRO A 523 -9.48 8.84 -8.10
N GLY A 524 -8.21 8.62 -8.49
CA GLY A 524 -7.46 7.41 -8.16
C GLY A 524 -7.51 6.31 -9.21
N GLY A 525 -7.86 6.63 -10.44
CA GLY A 525 -7.90 5.66 -11.55
C GLY A 525 -8.95 4.56 -11.34
N PRO A 526 -10.28 4.88 -11.27
CA PRO A 526 -11.31 3.89 -11.05
C PRO A 526 -11.27 2.82 -12.14
N HIS A 527 -11.09 1.57 -11.75
CA HIS A 527 -10.93 0.45 -12.69
C HIS A 527 -12.10 -0.53 -12.58
N PHE A 528 -12.25 -1.19 -11.44
CA PHE A 528 -13.31 -2.14 -11.21
C PHE A 528 -14.50 -1.50 -10.50
N VAL A 529 -15.69 -2.07 -10.71
CA VAL A 529 -16.95 -1.52 -10.18
C VAL A 529 -17.91 -2.64 -9.82
N THR A 530 -18.57 -2.50 -8.68
CA THR A 530 -19.66 -3.36 -8.24
C THR A 530 -20.79 -2.54 -7.68
N THR A 531 -21.93 -3.18 -7.43
CA THR A 531 -23.10 -2.56 -6.81
C THR A 531 -23.64 -3.41 -5.66
N GLY A 532 -24.09 -2.75 -4.62
CA GLY A 532 -24.69 -3.42 -3.48
C GLY A 532 -24.83 -2.51 -2.28
N GLY A 533 -25.66 -2.89 -1.30
CA GLY A 533 -25.90 -2.05 -0.12
C GLY A 533 -26.49 -0.68 -0.45
N GLY A 534 -27.20 -0.55 -1.59
CA GLY A 534 -27.77 0.74 -2.02
C GLY A 534 -26.76 1.69 -2.66
N ALA A 535 -25.54 1.26 -2.95
CA ALA A 535 -24.48 2.08 -3.50
C ALA A 535 -23.77 1.45 -4.71
N VAL A 536 -23.02 2.26 -5.44
CA VAL A 536 -22.01 1.86 -6.43
C VAL A 536 -20.64 2.00 -5.80
N TRP A 537 -19.81 0.99 -5.97
CA TRP A 537 -18.49 0.91 -5.37
C TRP A 537 -17.44 0.73 -6.45
N THR A 538 -16.42 1.57 -6.45
CA THR A 538 -15.27 1.44 -7.35
C THR A 538 -13.99 1.27 -6.56
N ILE A 539 -13.03 0.57 -7.14
CA ILE A 539 -11.66 0.52 -6.66
C ILE A 539 -10.74 1.28 -7.61
N GLY A 540 -9.94 2.19 -7.06
CA GLY A 540 -8.90 2.91 -7.78
C GLY A 540 -7.60 2.13 -7.76
N GLN A 541 -7.00 1.87 -8.93
CA GLN A 541 -5.71 1.19 -9.01
C GLN A 541 -4.52 2.11 -8.70
N ASP A 542 -4.67 3.42 -8.95
CA ASP A 542 -3.56 4.36 -8.79
C ASP A 542 -3.34 4.75 -7.31
N ASP A 543 -4.40 4.76 -6.50
CA ASP A 543 -4.35 5.15 -5.08
C ASP A 543 -4.84 4.06 -4.11
N GLY A 544 -5.38 2.94 -4.62
CA GLY A 544 -5.92 1.85 -3.80
C GLY A 544 -7.16 2.21 -3.00
N VAL A 545 -7.88 3.25 -3.40
CA VAL A 545 -9.07 3.76 -2.69
C VAL A 545 -10.33 3.10 -3.19
N VAL A 546 -11.19 2.67 -2.25
CA VAL A 546 -12.56 2.25 -2.57
C VAL A 546 -13.49 3.45 -2.42
N THR A 547 -14.14 3.83 -3.52
CA THR A 547 -15.06 4.98 -3.55
C THR A 547 -16.50 4.51 -3.57
N ARG A 548 -17.31 5.03 -2.64
CA ARG A 548 -18.76 4.83 -2.57
C ARG A 548 -19.49 5.97 -3.24
N VAL A 549 -20.38 5.64 -4.18
CA VAL A 549 -21.24 6.61 -4.89
C VAL A 549 -22.71 6.26 -4.67
N ASP A 550 -23.52 7.24 -4.27
CA ASP A 550 -24.98 7.09 -4.20
C ASP A 550 -25.56 7.09 -5.64
N PRO A 551 -26.19 5.99 -6.08
CA PRO A 551 -26.72 5.89 -7.43
C PRO A 551 -27.90 6.84 -7.71
N ARG A 552 -28.57 7.34 -6.68
CA ARG A 552 -29.71 8.25 -6.79
C ARG A 552 -29.24 9.70 -6.93
N THR A 553 -28.36 10.16 -6.05
CA THR A 553 -27.84 11.55 -6.05
C THR A 553 -26.64 11.76 -6.98
N LYS A 554 -25.97 10.66 -7.43
CA LYS A 554 -24.75 10.64 -8.23
C LYS A 554 -23.61 11.40 -7.55
N ARG A 555 -23.52 11.32 -6.22
CA ARG A 555 -22.46 11.96 -5.42
C ARG A 555 -21.61 10.91 -4.72
N ILE A 556 -20.35 11.23 -4.52
CA ILE A 556 -19.46 10.45 -3.66
C ILE A 556 -19.93 10.63 -2.22
N GLU A 557 -20.20 9.52 -1.52
CA GLU A 557 -20.55 9.48 -0.11
C GLU A 557 -19.35 9.18 0.79
N ALA A 558 -18.39 8.36 0.30
CA ALA A 558 -17.20 8.01 1.05
C ALA A 558 -16.03 7.65 0.12
N ARG A 559 -14.82 7.91 0.60
CA ARG A 559 -13.57 7.39 0.06
C ARG A 559 -12.88 6.60 1.18
N ILE A 560 -12.62 5.32 0.94
CA ILE A 560 -12.10 4.38 1.93
C ILE A 560 -10.72 3.95 1.46
N TYR A 561 -9.71 4.35 2.20
CA TYR A 561 -8.30 4.07 1.90
C TYR A 561 -7.95 2.66 2.37
N ALA A 562 -8.27 1.67 1.55
CA ALA A 562 -8.27 0.27 1.95
C ALA A 562 -7.09 -0.54 1.41
N ASN A 563 -6.51 -0.10 0.30
CA ASN A 563 -5.60 -0.96 -0.45
C ASN A 563 -4.29 -0.26 -0.80
N ILE A 564 -3.32 -1.08 -1.18
CA ILE A 564 -2.04 -0.63 -1.71
C ILE A 564 -2.25 -0.26 -3.19
N PRO A 565 -1.81 0.91 -3.67
CA PRO A 565 -1.81 1.20 -5.11
C PRO A 565 -1.05 0.11 -5.88
N GLY A 566 -1.61 -0.38 -6.98
CA GLY A 566 -0.96 -1.45 -7.75
C GLY A 566 -1.79 -1.99 -8.89
N PHE A 567 -1.30 -3.08 -9.46
CA PHE A 567 -1.92 -3.77 -10.58
C PHE A 567 -2.90 -4.85 -10.11
N GLY A 568 -3.78 -5.26 -11.02
CA GLY A 568 -4.73 -6.34 -10.81
C GLY A 568 -5.83 -5.93 -9.84
N GLY A 569 -6.45 -6.92 -9.29
CA GLY A 569 -7.52 -6.75 -8.32
C GLY A 569 -8.91 -6.76 -8.93
N ASP A 570 -9.89 -6.71 -8.07
CA ASP A 570 -11.31 -6.69 -8.41
C ASP A 570 -12.13 -6.27 -7.18
N VAL A 571 -13.44 -6.04 -7.36
CA VAL A 571 -14.36 -5.64 -6.30
C VAL A 571 -15.70 -6.36 -6.42
N THR A 572 -16.20 -6.88 -5.30
CA THR A 572 -17.53 -7.50 -5.23
C THR A 572 -18.28 -7.11 -3.97
N PHE A 573 -19.61 -7.24 -3.98
CA PHE A 573 -20.45 -6.97 -2.82
C PHE A 573 -21.18 -8.22 -2.37
N GLY A 574 -21.20 -8.48 -1.06
CA GLY A 574 -21.98 -9.57 -0.50
C GLY A 574 -21.95 -9.66 1.01
N ALA A 575 -22.98 -10.25 1.60
CA ALA A 575 -23.17 -10.40 3.05
C ALA A 575 -23.09 -9.06 3.84
N GLY A 576 -23.46 -7.93 3.22
CA GLY A 576 -23.38 -6.60 3.84
C GLY A 576 -22.02 -5.91 3.74
N TYR A 577 -21.07 -6.53 3.07
CA TYR A 577 -19.70 -6.04 2.93
C TYR A 577 -19.30 -5.81 1.47
N VAL A 578 -18.43 -4.85 1.26
CA VAL A 578 -17.62 -4.74 0.04
C VAL A 578 -16.34 -5.53 0.25
N TRP A 579 -16.00 -6.34 -0.73
CA TRP A 579 -14.81 -7.16 -0.74
C TRP A 579 -13.95 -6.75 -1.93
N THR A 580 -12.68 -6.50 -1.69
CA THR A 580 -11.74 -6.11 -2.74
C THR A 580 -10.50 -6.97 -2.71
N THR A 581 -9.88 -7.10 -3.89
CA THR A 581 -8.55 -7.69 -4.05
C THR A 581 -7.60 -6.67 -4.63
N LEU A 582 -6.32 -6.80 -4.32
CA LEU A 582 -5.19 -6.21 -5.03
C LEU A 582 -3.96 -7.09 -4.81
N VAL A 583 -3.00 -7.04 -5.72
CA VAL A 583 -1.73 -7.77 -5.54
C VAL A 583 -1.04 -7.33 -4.25
N GLY A 584 -0.69 -8.28 -3.38
CA GLY A 584 -0.12 -8.03 -2.04
C GLY A 584 -1.13 -7.84 -0.91
N VAL A 585 -2.37 -7.43 -1.22
CA VAL A 585 -3.50 -7.40 -0.29
C VAL A 585 -4.67 -8.17 -0.91
N PRO A 586 -4.57 -9.51 -0.96
CA PRO A 586 -5.51 -10.32 -1.73
C PRO A 586 -6.94 -10.31 -1.21
N LEU A 587 -7.20 -9.80 -0.01
CA LEU A 587 -8.56 -9.70 0.48
C LEU A 587 -8.72 -8.55 1.49
N THR A 588 -9.61 -7.62 1.19
CA THR A 588 -10.06 -6.57 2.12
C THR A 588 -11.58 -6.67 2.31
N LYS A 589 -12.02 -6.60 3.57
CA LYS A 589 -13.42 -6.60 3.98
C LYS A 589 -13.81 -5.21 4.50
N ILE A 590 -14.79 -4.57 3.88
CA ILE A 590 -15.30 -3.25 4.23
C ILE A 590 -16.78 -3.35 4.60
N ASP A 591 -17.16 -2.84 5.77
CA ASP A 591 -18.55 -2.74 6.17
C ASP A 591 -19.24 -1.63 5.37
N ALA A 592 -20.23 -2.00 4.56
CA ALA A 592 -20.92 -1.07 3.68
C ALA A 592 -21.86 -0.10 4.42
N SER A 593 -22.21 -0.37 5.67
CA SER A 593 -23.06 0.50 6.49
C SER A 593 -22.27 1.61 7.17
N THR A 594 -21.04 1.30 7.59
CA THR A 594 -20.16 2.22 8.33
C THR A 594 -19.04 2.82 7.48
N ASN A 595 -18.83 2.31 6.27
CA ASN A 595 -17.69 2.63 5.39
C ASN A 595 -16.33 2.34 6.04
N SER A 596 -16.26 1.37 6.95
CA SER A 596 -15.06 1.05 7.72
C SER A 596 -14.43 -0.26 7.27
N ILE A 597 -13.11 -0.31 7.20
CA ILE A 597 -12.37 -1.55 6.99
C ILE A 597 -12.56 -2.44 8.22
N VAL A 598 -13.09 -3.64 8.01
CA VAL A 598 -13.30 -4.63 9.07
C VAL A 598 -12.10 -5.53 9.24
N ALA A 599 -11.50 -5.95 8.13
CA ALA A 599 -10.32 -6.81 8.11
C ALA A 599 -9.60 -6.75 6.77
N GLN A 600 -8.31 -7.07 6.80
CA GLN A 600 -7.48 -7.24 5.61
C GLN A 600 -6.60 -8.47 5.80
N TRP A 601 -6.37 -9.19 4.70
CA TRP A 601 -5.51 -10.36 4.64
C TRP A 601 -4.52 -10.20 3.50
N TYR A 602 -3.28 -10.55 3.76
CA TYR A 602 -2.12 -10.33 2.91
C TYR A 602 -1.60 -11.64 2.31
N GLY A 603 -0.62 -11.57 1.46
CA GLY A 603 0.05 -12.73 0.88
C GLY A 603 -0.25 -12.91 -0.60
N ARG A 604 -0.34 -14.18 -1.02
CA ARG A 604 -0.54 -14.56 -2.42
C ARG A 604 -2.02 -14.56 -2.83
N GLY A 605 -2.27 -14.56 -4.12
CA GLY A 605 -3.61 -14.50 -4.71
C GLY A 605 -4.11 -13.07 -4.86
N GLY A 606 -5.37 -12.91 -5.20
CA GLY A 606 -6.01 -11.61 -5.31
C GLY A 606 -6.18 -11.10 -6.74
N ASP A 607 -6.11 -11.98 -7.74
CA ASP A 607 -6.29 -11.60 -9.14
C ASP A 607 -7.76 -11.27 -9.45
N ALA A 608 -8.69 -12.13 -9.06
CA ALA A 608 -10.12 -11.88 -9.21
C ALA A 608 -10.91 -12.31 -7.96
N ILE A 609 -12.03 -11.64 -7.70
CA ILE A 609 -12.91 -11.94 -6.59
C ILE A 609 -14.38 -11.91 -7.03
N HIS A 610 -15.18 -12.84 -6.54
CA HIS A 610 -16.62 -12.82 -6.76
C HIS A 610 -17.38 -13.31 -5.53
N PHE A 611 -18.48 -12.64 -5.17
CA PHE A 611 -19.35 -13.09 -4.08
C PHE A 611 -20.65 -13.65 -4.67
N ASN A 612 -20.90 -14.91 -4.41
CA ASN A 612 -22.22 -15.53 -4.66
C ASN A 612 -22.38 -16.83 -3.87
N TYR A 613 -23.58 -17.38 -3.84
CA TYR A 613 -23.92 -18.61 -3.10
C TYR A 613 -23.47 -18.55 -1.63
N GLY A 614 -23.53 -17.35 -1.01
CA GLY A 614 -23.17 -17.11 0.40
C GLY A 614 -21.68 -17.21 0.70
N THR A 615 -20.82 -17.20 -0.30
CA THR A 615 -19.38 -17.31 -0.14
C THR A 615 -18.62 -16.38 -1.07
N ILE A 616 -17.35 -16.13 -0.72
CA ILE A 616 -16.38 -15.45 -1.57
C ILE A 616 -15.63 -16.50 -2.37
N TRP A 617 -15.45 -16.23 -3.65
CA TRP A 617 -14.58 -16.94 -4.56
C TRP A 617 -13.39 -16.04 -4.89
N LEU A 618 -12.18 -16.51 -4.64
CA LEU A 618 -10.94 -15.73 -4.79
C LEU A 618 -9.94 -16.52 -5.62
N ALA A 619 -9.41 -15.92 -6.69
CA ALA A 619 -8.40 -16.53 -7.54
C ALA A 619 -6.99 -16.37 -6.96
N ASP A 620 -6.17 -17.40 -7.16
CA ASP A 620 -4.71 -17.39 -7.00
C ASP A 620 -4.12 -17.86 -8.33
N TYR A 621 -3.88 -16.91 -9.22
CA TYR A 621 -3.49 -17.12 -10.61
C TYR A 621 -2.23 -17.95 -10.72
N ASP A 622 -1.17 -17.55 -9.99
CA ASP A 622 0.17 -18.14 -10.07
C ASP A 622 0.23 -19.59 -9.58
N HIS A 623 -0.69 -19.96 -8.67
CA HIS A 623 -0.71 -21.31 -8.10
C HIS A 623 -1.83 -22.17 -8.66
N HIS A 624 -2.60 -21.66 -9.63
CA HIS A 624 -3.70 -22.35 -10.29
C HIS A 624 -4.79 -22.81 -9.30
N LEU A 625 -5.18 -21.91 -8.36
CA LEU A 625 -6.15 -22.20 -7.32
C LEU A 625 -7.33 -21.23 -7.36
N VAL A 626 -8.47 -21.75 -6.96
CA VAL A 626 -9.62 -20.95 -6.53
C VAL A 626 -9.92 -21.27 -5.07
N TRP A 627 -9.98 -20.25 -4.25
CA TRP A 627 -10.38 -20.40 -2.85
C TRP A 627 -11.84 -20.02 -2.68
N ARG A 628 -12.58 -20.86 -1.97
CA ARG A 628 -13.92 -20.58 -1.51
C ARG A 628 -13.89 -20.27 -0.03
N ILE A 629 -14.18 -19.03 0.34
CA ILE A 629 -14.03 -18.50 1.69
C ILE A 629 -15.40 -18.12 2.24
N LYS A 630 -15.69 -18.45 3.49
CA LYS A 630 -16.88 -17.95 4.18
C LYS A 630 -16.70 -16.48 4.54
N PRO A 631 -17.72 -15.59 4.31
CA PRO A 631 -17.61 -14.15 4.55
C PRO A 631 -17.44 -13.77 6.03
#